data_00e7765c6ccc59c6795fc741405f2940
#
_entry.id   00e7765c6ccc59c6795fc741405f2940
#
_cell.length_a   1.000
_cell.length_b   1.000
_cell.length_c   1.000
_cell.angle_alpha   90.00
_cell.angle_beta   90.00
_cell.angle_gamma   90.00
#
_symmetry.space_group_name_H-M   'P 1'
#
loop_
_entity.id
_entity.type
_entity.pdbx_description
1 polymer ?
#
loop_
_entity_poly.entity_id
_entity_poly.type
_entity_poly.pdbx_seq_one_letter_code
_entity_poly.pdbx_strand_id
1 'polypeptide(L)'
;MATIDIHNLSGEKVGTFDLADEIFGAVNEDLLWEAVKHYRAGQRAGTHKTKGRWEVSGSGKKLWKQKGTGRARIGSIRSPLWRHGYTVHGPVPRSYDYAFPKKKLLGALRSALAAKFADGKLIVVNAFDLKEPKTKEFKKALDALKVDKTVLVVEAPKHDNRNLELSARNIHGLELVRGNEVHPYHLLKHDRVIFSHPAIEKLQVSLQNSVSKKHRKAGSGEDEAAKKPVKERRRRQRNEKAAEVA
;
A
#
# COMPACT_ATOMS: atom_id res chain seq x y z
N MET A 1 18.52 7.04 19.18
CA MET A 1 17.55 5.94 19.00
C MET A 1 16.26 6.33 19.69
N ALA A 2 15.16 6.29 19.00
CA ALA A 2 13.85 6.55 19.57
C ALA A 2 13.35 5.29 20.27
N THR A 3 12.75 5.44 21.46
CA THR A 3 12.18 4.32 22.24
C THR A 3 10.68 4.48 22.36
N ILE A 4 9.95 3.37 22.37
CA ILE A 4 8.51 3.33 22.59
C ILE A 4 8.17 2.35 23.70
N ASP A 5 7.18 2.69 24.51
CA ASP A 5 6.73 1.85 25.61
C ASP A 5 5.86 0.69 25.10
N ILE A 6 6.09 -0.50 25.60
CA ILE A 6 5.25 -1.69 25.36
C ILE A 6 4.23 -1.77 26.49
N HIS A 7 2.95 -1.85 26.12
CA HIS A 7 1.83 -1.95 27.05
C HIS A 7 1.19 -3.35 27.05
N ASN A 8 0.54 -3.69 28.14
CA ASN A 8 -0.43 -4.78 28.19
C ASN A 8 -1.81 -4.30 27.73
N LEU A 9 -2.74 -5.24 27.51
CA LEU A 9 -4.15 -4.90 27.23
C LEU A 9 -4.85 -4.14 28.36
N SER A 10 -4.30 -4.17 29.58
CA SER A 10 -4.75 -3.36 30.73
C SER A 10 -4.21 -1.92 30.72
N GLY A 11 -3.34 -1.56 29.77
CA GLY A 11 -2.71 -0.24 29.68
C GLY A 11 -1.46 -0.06 30.53
N GLU A 12 -0.99 -1.11 31.23
CA GLU A 12 0.23 -1.07 32.04
C GLU A 12 1.47 -1.22 31.15
N LYS A 13 2.54 -0.49 31.51
CA LYS A 13 3.84 -0.58 30.85
C LYS A 13 4.57 -1.86 31.27
N VAL A 14 4.95 -2.69 30.30
CA VAL A 14 5.67 -3.96 30.52
C VAL A 14 7.14 -3.85 30.15
N GLY A 15 7.47 -3.02 29.16
CA GLY A 15 8.83 -2.89 28.65
C GLY A 15 8.99 -1.72 27.72
N THR A 16 10.14 -1.65 27.06
CA THR A 16 10.46 -0.66 26.04
C THR A 16 10.96 -1.34 24.79
N PHE A 17 10.67 -0.77 23.63
CA PHE A 17 11.14 -1.24 22.32
C PHE A 17 11.93 -0.14 21.62
N ASP A 18 13.11 -0.50 21.11
CA ASP A 18 13.99 0.43 20.42
C ASP A 18 13.62 0.52 18.93
N LEU A 19 13.34 1.73 18.48
CA LEU A 19 13.01 2.02 17.10
C LEU A 19 14.27 2.42 16.33
N ALA A 20 14.47 1.81 15.16
CA ALA A 20 15.61 2.12 14.31
C ALA A 20 15.45 3.49 13.65
N ASP A 21 16.40 4.40 13.83
CA ASP A 21 16.41 5.76 13.27
C ASP A 21 16.30 5.76 11.73
N GLU A 22 16.76 4.72 11.06
CA GLU A 22 16.66 4.57 9.60
C GLU A 22 15.20 4.47 9.11
N ILE A 23 14.27 4.05 9.98
CA ILE A 23 12.86 3.86 9.67
C ILE A 23 12.05 5.09 10.08
N PHE A 24 12.35 5.65 11.24
CA PHE A 24 11.60 6.74 11.87
C PHE A 24 12.26 8.11 11.65
N GLY A 25 12.80 8.33 10.43
CA GLY A 25 13.45 9.56 10.03
C GLY A 25 12.50 10.64 9.51
N ALA A 26 12.96 11.43 8.53
CA ALA A 26 12.19 12.54 7.96
C ALA A 26 10.91 12.08 7.26
N VAL A 27 9.83 12.83 7.45
CA VAL A 27 8.54 12.62 6.78
C VAL A 27 8.58 13.26 5.39
N ASN A 28 8.13 12.50 4.38
CA ASN A 28 7.99 12.98 3.00
C ASN A 28 6.51 12.94 2.61
N GLU A 29 5.85 14.09 2.61
CA GLU A 29 4.41 14.23 2.34
C GLU A 29 4.06 13.92 0.88
N ASP A 30 4.87 14.33 -0.09
CA ASP A 30 4.63 14.08 -1.51
C ASP A 30 4.60 12.58 -1.80
N LEU A 31 5.51 11.84 -1.17
CA LEU A 31 5.59 10.39 -1.32
C LEU A 31 4.38 9.68 -0.67
N LEU A 32 3.89 10.20 0.46
CA LEU A 32 2.67 9.71 1.11
C LEU A 32 1.45 9.94 0.22
N TRP A 33 1.32 11.15 -0.35
CA TRP A 33 0.23 11.48 -1.26
C TRP A 33 0.22 10.56 -2.49
N GLU A 34 1.38 10.35 -3.13
CA GLU A 34 1.54 9.49 -4.30
C GLU A 34 1.14 8.04 -3.99
N ALA A 35 1.57 7.50 -2.83
CA ALA A 35 1.23 6.16 -2.39
C ALA A 35 -0.27 5.98 -2.11
N VAL A 36 -0.91 6.93 -1.45
CA VAL A 36 -2.36 6.92 -1.20
C VAL A 36 -3.15 7.02 -2.50
N LYS A 37 -2.72 7.89 -3.43
CA LYS A 37 -3.33 8.02 -4.76
C LYS A 37 -3.28 6.72 -5.54
N HIS A 38 -2.12 6.05 -5.56
CA HIS A 38 -1.94 4.73 -6.17
C HIS A 38 -2.89 3.69 -5.58
N TYR A 39 -2.93 3.57 -4.25
CA TYR A 39 -3.78 2.60 -3.55
C TYR A 39 -5.26 2.81 -3.87
N ARG A 40 -5.75 4.07 -3.81
CA ARG A 40 -7.15 4.39 -4.13
C ARG A 40 -7.47 4.20 -5.61
N ALA A 41 -6.51 4.42 -6.51
CA ALA A 41 -6.70 4.17 -7.93
C ALA A 41 -6.87 2.67 -8.21
N GLY A 42 -6.05 1.80 -7.59
CA GLY A 42 -6.17 0.35 -7.72
C GLY A 42 -7.49 -0.23 -7.18
N GLN A 43 -8.15 0.46 -6.23
CA GLN A 43 -9.44 0.02 -5.70
C GLN A 43 -10.64 0.33 -6.63
N ARG A 44 -10.44 1.15 -7.68
CA ARG A 44 -11.53 1.51 -8.60
C ARG A 44 -11.83 0.36 -9.55
N ALA A 45 -13.07 -0.11 -9.56
CA ALA A 45 -13.52 -1.16 -10.47
C ALA A 45 -13.52 -0.73 -11.96
N GLY A 46 -13.75 0.56 -12.25
CA GLY A 46 -13.68 1.11 -13.59
C GLY A 46 -14.73 0.58 -14.56
N THR A 47 -15.88 0.15 -14.09
CA THR A 47 -16.94 -0.52 -14.86
C THR A 47 -17.89 0.43 -15.60
N HIS A 48 -17.68 1.75 -15.50
CA HIS A 48 -18.51 2.75 -16.15
C HIS A 48 -18.41 2.66 -17.67
N LYS A 49 -19.57 2.67 -18.33
CA LYS A 49 -19.69 2.52 -19.76
C LYS A 49 -20.89 3.27 -20.31
N THR A 50 -20.73 3.90 -21.47
CA THR A 50 -21.84 4.37 -22.31
C THR A 50 -21.90 3.56 -23.61
N LYS A 51 -23.08 3.44 -24.19
CA LYS A 51 -23.24 2.68 -25.43
C LYS A 51 -22.58 3.42 -26.60
N GLY A 52 -21.63 2.75 -27.25
CA GLY A 52 -20.99 3.18 -28.46
C GLY A 52 -21.87 2.95 -29.69
N ARG A 53 -21.42 3.39 -30.88
CA ARG A 53 -22.15 3.32 -32.15
C ARG A 53 -22.69 1.92 -32.48
N TRP A 54 -21.95 0.88 -32.16
CA TRP A 54 -22.30 -0.51 -32.48
C TRP A 54 -23.24 -1.15 -31.45
N GLU A 55 -23.32 -0.57 -30.28
CA GLU A 55 -24.07 -1.12 -29.13
C GLU A 55 -25.48 -0.53 -29.00
N VAL A 56 -25.72 0.61 -29.65
CA VAL A 56 -27.05 1.23 -29.67
C VAL A 56 -27.97 0.45 -30.61
N SER A 57 -29.12 0.00 -30.12
CA SER A 57 -30.16 -0.62 -30.94
C SER A 57 -30.74 0.40 -31.94
N GLY A 58 -31.02 -0.04 -33.12
CA GLY A 58 -31.64 0.81 -34.16
C GLY A 58 -31.40 0.25 -35.56
N SER A 59 -32.18 0.73 -36.53
CA SER A 59 -32.09 0.31 -37.93
C SER A 59 -30.75 0.71 -38.53
N GLY A 60 -30.17 -0.18 -39.34
CA GLY A 60 -29.01 0.13 -40.21
C GLY A 60 -29.41 0.84 -41.49
N LYS A 61 -30.72 0.88 -41.83
CA LYS A 61 -31.24 1.49 -43.06
C LYS A 61 -31.05 3.00 -43.04
N LYS A 62 -30.63 3.56 -44.17
CA LYS A 62 -30.58 5.00 -44.39
C LYS A 62 -32.01 5.56 -44.45
N LEU A 63 -32.29 6.61 -43.66
CA LEU A 63 -33.64 7.15 -43.49
C LEU A 63 -34.23 7.75 -44.79
N TRP A 64 -33.41 8.48 -45.59
CA TRP A 64 -33.81 9.04 -46.88
C TRP A 64 -32.65 9.10 -47.85
N LYS A 65 -32.97 9.41 -49.09
CA LYS A 65 -31.99 9.53 -50.20
C LYS A 65 -30.96 10.64 -49.91
N GLN A 66 -29.78 10.51 -50.51
CA GLN A 66 -28.64 11.42 -50.29
C GLN A 66 -28.91 12.85 -50.77
N LYS A 67 -29.71 13.00 -51.84
CA LYS A 67 -30.08 14.27 -52.47
C LYS A 67 -31.56 14.24 -52.88
N GLY A 68 -32.17 15.41 -53.18
CA GLY A 68 -33.54 15.51 -53.70
C GLY A 68 -34.64 15.51 -52.64
N THR A 69 -34.31 15.62 -51.33
CA THR A 69 -35.31 15.62 -50.24
C THR A 69 -35.47 16.98 -49.55
N GLY A 70 -34.67 17.99 -49.89
CA GLY A 70 -34.64 19.27 -49.19
C GLY A 70 -34.20 19.23 -47.72
N ARG A 71 -33.86 18.04 -47.20
CA ARG A 71 -33.43 17.84 -45.81
C ARG A 71 -31.91 17.69 -45.69
N ALA A 72 -31.39 17.91 -44.50
CA ALA A 72 -30.00 17.65 -44.20
C ALA A 72 -29.63 16.17 -44.50
N ARG A 73 -28.40 15.93 -44.96
CA ARG A 73 -27.92 14.58 -45.24
C ARG A 73 -27.81 13.74 -43.97
N ILE A 74 -28.28 12.51 -44.01
CA ILE A 74 -28.23 11.58 -42.85
C ILE A 74 -27.58 10.25 -43.24
N GLY A 75 -26.82 9.67 -42.35
CA GLY A 75 -26.28 8.31 -42.48
C GLY A 75 -27.10 7.28 -41.73
N SER A 76 -27.17 7.44 -40.42
CA SER A 76 -27.81 6.47 -39.54
C SER A 76 -28.63 7.16 -38.45
N ILE A 77 -29.74 6.55 -38.05
CA ILE A 77 -30.56 6.99 -36.90
C ILE A 77 -29.82 6.88 -35.58
N ARG A 78 -28.78 6.04 -35.50
CA ARG A 78 -27.95 5.88 -34.32
C ARG A 78 -26.94 7.00 -34.10
N SER A 79 -26.87 7.99 -35.02
CA SER A 79 -25.95 9.13 -34.92
C SER A 79 -26.10 9.86 -33.59
N PRO A 80 -25.03 10.40 -33.01
CA PRO A 80 -25.07 11.13 -31.74
C PRO A 80 -25.87 12.43 -31.80
N LEU A 81 -26.18 12.91 -33.03
CA LEU A 81 -27.03 14.10 -33.25
C LEU A 81 -28.52 13.81 -33.01
N TRP A 82 -28.90 12.55 -32.91
CA TRP A 82 -30.29 12.14 -32.74
C TRP A 82 -30.56 11.75 -31.27
N ARG A 83 -31.80 11.95 -30.84
CA ARG A 83 -32.28 11.41 -29.56
C ARG A 83 -32.10 9.87 -29.60
N HIS A 84 -31.64 9.31 -28.48
CA HIS A 84 -31.30 7.89 -28.37
C HIS A 84 -30.12 7.41 -29.27
N GLY A 85 -29.37 8.33 -29.86
CA GLY A 85 -28.11 8.01 -30.57
C GLY A 85 -27.00 7.61 -29.58
N TYR A 86 -25.86 7.17 -30.15
CA TYR A 86 -24.71 6.79 -29.29
C TYR A 86 -24.00 8.00 -28.71
N THR A 87 -23.26 7.78 -27.61
CA THR A 87 -22.43 8.81 -26.99
C THR A 87 -21.05 8.84 -27.65
N VAL A 88 -20.64 10.03 -28.15
CA VAL A 88 -19.29 10.24 -28.69
C VAL A 88 -18.32 10.44 -27.51
N HIS A 89 -17.16 9.74 -27.55
CA HIS A 89 -16.12 9.84 -26.50
C HIS A 89 -16.62 9.59 -25.08
N GLY A 90 -17.67 8.77 -24.95
CA GLY A 90 -18.17 8.36 -23.64
C GLY A 90 -17.17 7.51 -22.85
N PRO A 91 -17.38 7.36 -21.53
CA PRO A 91 -16.53 6.50 -20.71
C PRO A 91 -16.58 5.05 -21.20
N VAL A 92 -15.42 4.41 -21.18
CA VAL A 92 -15.23 2.99 -21.51
C VAL A 92 -14.63 2.30 -20.30
N PRO A 93 -15.02 1.05 -19.99
CA PRO A 93 -14.42 0.28 -18.91
C PRO A 93 -12.91 0.21 -19.05
N ARG A 94 -12.20 0.55 -17.99
CA ARG A 94 -10.74 0.51 -17.95
C ARG A 94 -10.22 0.19 -16.55
N SER A 95 -9.06 -0.40 -16.46
CA SER A 95 -8.30 -0.46 -15.21
C SER A 95 -7.72 0.91 -14.88
N TYR A 96 -7.74 1.25 -13.59
CA TYR A 96 -7.09 2.45 -13.04
C TYR A 96 -5.81 2.11 -12.31
N ASP A 97 -5.46 0.83 -12.24
CA ASP A 97 -4.21 0.37 -11.66
C ASP A 97 -3.04 0.75 -12.55
N TYR A 98 -1.97 1.24 -11.95
CA TYR A 98 -0.73 1.60 -12.61
C TYR A 98 0.48 1.15 -11.79
N ALA A 99 1.60 0.88 -12.45
CA ALA A 99 2.80 0.40 -11.78
C ALA A 99 3.38 1.46 -10.82
N PHE A 100 3.57 1.07 -9.56
CA PHE A 100 4.18 1.90 -8.54
C PHE A 100 5.47 1.25 -8.02
N PRO A 101 6.63 1.94 -8.01
CA PRO A 101 7.89 1.34 -7.60
C PRO A 101 7.88 0.90 -6.13
N LYS A 102 8.22 -0.36 -5.85
CA LYS A 102 8.25 -0.93 -4.48
C LYS A 102 9.12 -0.10 -3.52
N LYS A 103 10.23 0.49 -3.99
CA LYS A 103 11.09 1.35 -3.17
C LYS A 103 10.37 2.61 -2.70
N LYS A 104 9.54 3.22 -3.57
CA LYS A 104 8.71 4.38 -3.20
C LYS A 104 7.66 3.99 -2.17
N LEU A 105 6.99 2.84 -2.34
CA LEU A 105 5.98 2.35 -1.39
C LEU A 105 6.59 2.12 0.01
N LEU A 106 7.75 1.48 0.08
CA LEU A 106 8.45 1.26 1.35
C LEU A 106 8.93 2.57 1.98
N GLY A 107 9.38 3.54 1.15
CA GLY A 107 9.70 4.91 1.61
C GLY A 107 8.48 5.61 2.19
N ALA A 108 7.33 5.54 1.52
CA ALA A 108 6.05 6.08 2.02
C ALA A 108 5.63 5.42 3.34
N LEU A 109 5.80 4.10 3.47
CA LEU A 109 5.48 3.39 4.71
C LEU A 109 6.33 3.87 5.88
N ARG A 110 7.65 4.10 5.67
CA ARG A 110 8.53 4.68 6.69
C ARG A 110 8.08 6.09 7.09
N SER A 111 7.80 6.95 6.11
CA SER A 111 7.31 8.31 6.37
C SER A 111 5.98 8.31 7.15
N ALA A 112 5.06 7.38 6.85
CA ALA A 112 3.80 7.26 7.59
C ALA A 112 4.00 6.81 9.04
N LEU A 113 4.90 5.85 9.27
CA LEU A 113 5.26 5.38 10.63
C LEU A 113 5.96 6.48 11.41
N ALA A 114 6.90 7.21 10.79
CA ALA A 114 7.60 8.33 11.40
C ALA A 114 6.63 9.44 11.82
N ALA A 115 5.66 9.80 10.97
CA ALA A 115 4.62 10.78 11.29
C ALA A 115 3.76 10.33 12.49
N LYS A 116 3.32 9.05 12.51
CA LYS A 116 2.53 8.51 13.64
C LYS A 116 3.31 8.45 14.94
N PHE A 117 4.60 8.17 14.86
CA PHE A 117 5.48 8.18 16.02
C PHE A 117 5.68 9.60 16.55
N ALA A 118 5.97 10.57 15.68
CA ALA A 118 6.14 11.99 16.05
C ALA A 118 4.88 12.58 16.69
N ASP A 119 3.70 12.17 16.22
CA ASP A 119 2.40 12.57 16.80
C ASP A 119 2.09 11.86 18.13
N GLY A 120 2.87 10.89 18.59
CA GLY A 120 2.58 10.07 19.77
C GLY A 120 1.34 9.16 19.62
N LYS A 121 0.97 8.83 18.38
CA LYS A 121 -0.22 8.02 18.04
C LYS A 121 0.10 6.55 17.76
N LEU A 122 1.36 6.16 17.92
CA LEU A 122 1.83 4.79 17.80
C LEU A 122 1.83 4.13 19.18
N ILE A 123 1.16 3.01 19.33
CA ILE A 123 1.10 2.21 20.56
C ILE A 123 1.60 0.81 20.25
N VAL A 124 2.41 0.25 21.12
CA VAL A 124 2.87 -1.15 21.03
C VAL A 124 2.30 -1.94 22.18
N VAL A 125 1.66 -3.07 21.85
CA VAL A 125 1.10 -4.01 22.83
C VAL A 125 1.88 -5.32 22.73
N ASN A 126 2.14 -5.95 23.86
CA ASN A 126 2.89 -7.21 23.92
C ASN A 126 2.24 -8.30 23.04
N ALA A 127 0.98 -8.63 23.32
CA ALA A 127 0.18 -9.59 22.56
C ALA A 127 -1.31 -9.28 22.69
N PHE A 128 -2.11 -9.74 21.72
CA PHE A 128 -3.57 -9.63 21.76
C PHE A 128 -4.20 -10.96 22.22
N ASP A 129 -3.93 -11.33 23.47
CA ASP A 129 -4.42 -12.59 24.04
C ASP A 129 -5.83 -12.41 24.63
N LEU A 130 -6.84 -12.70 23.80
CA LEU A 130 -8.25 -12.72 24.21
C LEU A 130 -8.69 -14.17 24.45
N LYS A 131 -9.13 -14.48 25.67
CA LYS A 131 -9.59 -15.82 26.05
C LYS A 131 -10.86 -16.20 25.29
N GLU A 132 -11.77 -15.24 25.13
CA GLU A 132 -13.07 -15.42 24.47
C GLU A 132 -13.27 -14.34 23.41
N PRO A 133 -14.02 -14.63 22.33
CA PRO A 133 -14.34 -13.66 21.26
C PRO A 133 -15.46 -12.71 21.70
N LYS A 134 -15.17 -11.81 22.66
CA LYS A 134 -16.14 -10.84 23.19
C LYS A 134 -15.75 -9.41 22.87
N THR A 135 -16.60 -8.70 22.15
CA THR A 135 -16.42 -7.27 21.80
C THR A 135 -16.31 -6.37 23.02
N LYS A 136 -17.04 -6.70 24.12
CA LYS A 136 -17.03 -5.93 25.37
C LYS A 136 -15.65 -5.92 26.05
N GLU A 137 -14.97 -7.06 26.06
CA GLU A 137 -13.63 -7.18 26.64
C GLU A 137 -12.58 -6.40 25.82
N PHE A 138 -12.66 -6.54 24.50
CA PHE A 138 -11.76 -5.81 23.63
C PHE A 138 -12.00 -4.30 23.67
N LYS A 139 -13.25 -3.84 23.78
CA LYS A 139 -13.56 -2.43 23.96
C LYS A 139 -12.97 -1.86 25.26
N LYS A 140 -13.08 -2.61 26.36
CA LYS A 140 -12.43 -2.22 27.64
C LYS A 140 -10.92 -2.07 27.51
N ALA A 141 -10.26 -2.97 26.74
CA ALA A 141 -8.83 -2.88 26.49
C ALA A 141 -8.47 -1.62 25.65
N LEU A 142 -9.30 -1.25 24.66
CA LEU A 142 -9.12 -0.01 23.91
C LEU A 142 -9.32 1.24 24.79
N ASP A 143 -10.31 1.22 25.66
CA ASP A 143 -10.56 2.32 26.62
C ASP A 143 -9.38 2.45 27.59
N ALA A 144 -8.79 1.35 28.08
CA ALA A 144 -7.59 1.34 28.94
C ALA A 144 -6.35 1.93 28.20
N LEU A 145 -6.24 1.70 26.89
CA LEU A 145 -5.21 2.29 26.04
C LEU A 145 -5.51 3.74 25.62
N LYS A 146 -6.59 4.33 26.16
CA LYS A 146 -7.04 5.73 25.89
C LYS A 146 -7.28 6.00 24.40
N VAL A 147 -7.96 5.10 23.73
CA VAL A 147 -8.22 5.20 22.30
C VAL A 147 -9.66 5.66 22.08
N ASP A 148 -9.84 6.95 21.72
CA ASP A 148 -11.16 7.60 21.64
C ASP A 148 -11.70 7.69 20.20
N LYS A 149 -10.83 7.49 19.19
CA LYS A 149 -11.16 7.69 17.78
C LYS A 149 -10.96 6.41 16.96
N THR A 150 -10.73 6.59 15.68
CA THR A 150 -10.46 5.48 14.76
C THR A 150 -9.10 4.82 15.03
N VAL A 151 -9.07 3.49 14.99
CA VAL A 151 -7.90 2.67 15.36
C VAL A 151 -7.58 1.66 14.29
N LEU A 152 -6.30 1.57 13.97
CA LEU A 152 -5.73 0.47 13.21
C LEU A 152 -5.06 -0.50 14.18
N VAL A 153 -5.48 -1.75 14.19
CA VAL A 153 -4.83 -2.83 14.93
C VAL A 153 -4.02 -3.67 13.95
N VAL A 154 -2.74 -3.84 14.24
CA VAL A 154 -1.82 -4.60 13.39
C VAL A 154 -1.29 -5.80 14.15
N GLU A 155 -1.58 -6.99 13.62
CA GLU A 155 -1.14 -8.25 14.19
C GLU A 155 -0.06 -8.93 13.35
N ALA A 156 0.72 -9.80 13.98
CA ALA A 156 1.76 -10.55 13.29
C ALA A 156 1.18 -11.49 12.22
N PRO A 157 1.85 -11.63 11.05
CA PRO A 157 1.28 -12.32 9.89
C PRO A 157 1.05 -13.82 10.06
N LYS A 158 1.61 -14.43 11.12
CA LYS A 158 1.49 -15.87 11.40
C LYS A 158 0.48 -16.20 12.51
N HIS A 159 -0.04 -15.20 13.21
CA HIS A 159 -1.06 -15.40 14.25
C HIS A 159 -2.45 -15.30 13.61
N ASP A 160 -3.11 -16.44 13.48
CA ASP A 160 -4.52 -16.53 13.10
C ASP A 160 -5.35 -16.42 14.38
N ASN A 161 -5.36 -15.19 14.96
CA ASN A 161 -6.07 -14.92 16.20
C ASN A 161 -7.56 -14.67 15.90
N ARG A 162 -8.29 -15.77 15.70
CA ARG A 162 -9.73 -15.73 15.40
C ARG A 162 -10.54 -15.01 16.49
N ASN A 163 -10.10 -15.11 17.73
CA ASN A 163 -10.79 -14.43 18.86
C ASN A 163 -10.66 -12.90 18.71
N LEU A 164 -9.51 -12.39 18.31
CA LEU A 164 -9.28 -10.98 18.05
C LEU A 164 -10.13 -10.51 16.86
N GLU A 165 -10.12 -11.25 15.75
CA GLU A 165 -10.91 -10.92 14.56
C GLU A 165 -12.39 -10.81 14.86
N LEU A 166 -12.96 -11.80 15.55
CA LEU A 166 -14.37 -11.82 15.93
C LEU A 166 -14.74 -10.72 16.94
N SER A 167 -13.81 -10.36 17.84
CA SER A 167 -14.01 -9.29 18.82
C SER A 167 -13.91 -7.90 18.21
N ALA A 168 -13.03 -7.74 17.20
CA ALA A 168 -12.71 -6.46 16.59
C ALA A 168 -13.71 -6.03 15.49
N ARG A 169 -14.15 -6.97 14.63
CA ARG A 169 -14.90 -6.68 13.40
C ARG A 169 -16.19 -5.90 13.57
N ASN A 170 -16.85 -6.00 14.73
CA ASN A 170 -18.11 -5.31 15.01
C ASN A 170 -17.93 -3.90 15.61
N ILE A 171 -16.70 -3.49 15.91
CA ILE A 171 -16.43 -2.18 16.52
C ILE A 171 -16.28 -1.16 15.41
N HIS A 172 -17.13 -0.13 15.42
CA HIS A 172 -17.05 0.96 14.44
C HIS A 172 -15.76 1.77 14.60
N GLY A 173 -15.11 2.09 13.47
CA GLY A 173 -13.87 2.87 13.48
C GLY A 173 -12.60 2.06 13.76
N LEU A 174 -12.73 0.74 13.91
CA LEU A 174 -11.61 -0.18 14.09
C LEU A 174 -11.38 -0.98 12.79
N GLU A 175 -10.12 -1.08 12.38
CA GLU A 175 -9.68 -1.90 11.27
C GLU A 175 -8.55 -2.82 11.73
N LEU A 176 -8.68 -4.11 11.47
CA LEU A 176 -7.67 -5.12 11.76
C LEU A 176 -6.92 -5.46 10.47
N VAL A 177 -5.60 -5.34 10.51
CA VAL A 177 -4.73 -5.59 9.35
C VAL A 177 -3.55 -6.46 9.78
N ARG A 178 -3.14 -7.39 8.93
CA ARG A 178 -1.93 -8.19 9.15
C ARG A 178 -0.68 -7.35 8.89
N GLY A 179 0.38 -7.59 9.63
CA GLY A 179 1.64 -6.82 9.51
C GLY A 179 2.24 -6.79 8.10
N ASN A 180 1.97 -7.81 7.25
CA ASN A 180 2.42 -7.84 5.87
C ASN A 180 1.56 -6.97 4.92
N GLU A 181 0.34 -6.66 5.30
CA GLU A 181 -0.65 -5.94 4.48
C GLU A 181 -0.73 -4.45 4.86
N VAL A 182 0.07 -4.03 5.83
CA VAL A 182 0.10 -2.64 6.27
C VAL A 182 0.55 -1.74 5.12
N HIS A 183 -0.34 -0.81 4.75
CA HIS A 183 -0.11 0.18 3.71
C HIS A 183 -0.15 1.60 4.31
N PRO A 184 0.58 2.59 3.75
CA PRO A 184 0.51 3.99 4.20
C PRO A 184 -0.91 4.54 4.31
N TYR A 185 -1.82 4.10 3.44
CA TYR A 185 -3.24 4.46 3.48
C TYR A 185 -3.90 4.08 4.81
N HIS A 186 -3.70 2.85 5.32
CA HIS A 186 -4.28 2.40 6.57
C HIS A 186 -3.75 3.21 7.76
N LEU A 187 -2.43 3.49 7.76
CA LEU A 187 -1.81 4.30 8.80
C LEU A 187 -2.35 5.74 8.84
N LEU A 188 -2.57 6.36 7.67
CA LEU A 188 -3.08 7.74 7.59
C LEU A 188 -4.60 7.84 7.82
N LYS A 189 -5.36 6.81 7.47
CA LYS A 189 -6.82 6.76 7.64
C LYS A 189 -7.22 6.76 9.11
N HIS A 190 -6.48 6.07 9.96
CA HIS A 190 -6.78 5.91 11.38
C HIS A 190 -6.00 6.92 12.23
N ASP A 191 -6.62 7.40 13.31
CA ASP A 191 -5.97 8.35 14.21
C ASP A 191 -4.86 7.67 15.01
N ARG A 192 -5.15 6.54 15.65
CA ARG A 192 -4.18 5.75 16.40
C ARG A 192 -3.87 4.41 15.75
N VAL A 193 -2.67 3.93 15.97
CA VAL A 193 -2.19 2.65 15.45
C VAL A 193 -1.64 1.81 16.60
N ILE A 194 -2.15 0.60 16.75
CA ILE A 194 -1.73 -0.36 17.76
C ILE A 194 -1.05 -1.53 17.06
N PHE A 195 0.22 -1.74 17.36
CA PHE A 195 0.98 -2.89 16.87
C PHE A 195 1.12 -3.95 17.98
N SER A 196 1.03 -5.23 17.61
CA SER A 196 1.61 -6.26 18.48
C SER A 196 3.13 -6.20 18.41
N HIS A 197 3.81 -6.46 19.51
CA HIS A 197 5.28 -6.48 19.56
C HIS A 197 5.90 -7.33 18.45
N PRO A 198 5.45 -8.59 18.18
CA PRO A 198 5.99 -9.39 17.08
C PRO A 198 5.66 -8.82 15.67
N ALA A 199 4.62 -7.98 15.53
CA ALA A 199 4.30 -7.36 14.26
C ALA A 199 5.26 -6.20 13.95
N ILE A 200 5.53 -5.32 14.91
CA ILE A 200 6.42 -4.18 14.70
C ILE A 200 7.87 -4.64 14.51
N GLU A 201 8.32 -5.67 15.23
CA GLU A 201 9.65 -6.26 15.08
C GLU A 201 9.87 -6.79 13.67
N LYS A 202 8.94 -7.61 13.15
CA LYS A 202 9.00 -8.12 11.78
C LYS A 202 8.94 -7.02 10.74
N LEU A 203 8.10 -6.01 10.96
CA LEU A 203 8.00 -4.86 10.07
C LEU A 203 9.32 -4.08 10.03
N GLN A 204 9.92 -3.84 11.20
CA GLN A 204 11.22 -3.17 11.31
C GLN A 204 12.31 -3.93 10.55
N VAL A 205 12.45 -5.23 10.75
CA VAL A 205 13.42 -6.07 10.03
C VAL A 205 13.17 -6.03 8.51
N SER A 206 11.92 -6.10 8.07
CA SER A 206 11.55 -6.03 6.66
C SER A 206 11.93 -4.69 6.03
N LEU A 207 11.67 -3.59 6.74
CA LEU A 207 12.01 -2.24 6.28
C LEU A 207 13.51 -1.97 6.27
N GLN A 208 14.26 -2.45 7.27
CA GLN A 208 15.72 -2.37 7.31
C GLN A 208 16.36 -3.12 6.14
N ASN A 209 15.89 -4.32 5.83
CA ASN A 209 16.39 -5.11 4.70
C ASN A 209 16.13 -4.43 3.34
N SER A 210 15.13 -3.56 3.27
CA SER A 210 14.80 -2.80 2.06
C SER A 210 15.65 -1.55 1.86
N VAL A 211 16.37 -1.06 2.89
CA VAL A 211 17.33 0.04 2.77
C VAL A 211 18.51 -0.44 1.94
N SER A 212 18.81 0.26 0.87
CA SER A 212 19.81 -0.13 -0.12
C SER A 212 21.16 -0.39 0.55
N LYS A 213 21.85 -1.46 0.15
CA LYS A 213 23.21 -1.83 0.61
C LYS A 213 24.25 -0.70 0.47
N LYS A 214 23.97 0.31 -0.36
CA LYS A 214 24.83 1.51 -0.51
C LYS A 214 24.87 2.37 0.76
N HIS A 215 23.79 2.49 1.51
CA HIS A 215 23.76 3.26 2.77
C HIS A 215 24.31 2.48 3.97
N ARG A 216 24.27 1.14 3.92
CA ARG A 216 24.92 0.30 4.95
C ARG A 216 26.44 0.44 4.98
N LYS A 217 27.07 0.82 3.85
CA LYS A 217 28.53 0.95 3.73
C LYS A 217 29.09 2.30 4.25
N ALA A 218 28.24 3.27 4.52
CA ALA A 218 28.70 4.56 5.07
C ALA A 218 28.96 4.51 6.59
N GLY A 219 28.52 3.45 7.28
CA GLY A 219 28.68 3.29 8.73
C GLY A 219 29.68 2.20 9.18
N SER A 220 30.14 1.33 8.27
CA SER A 220 31.16 0.31 8.58
C SER A 220 32.32 0.41 7.60
N GLY A 221 33.35 1.11 8.00
CA GLY A 221 34.59 1.32 7.23
C GLY A 221 35.53 0.11 7.14
N GLU A 222 35.01 -1.11 7.21
CA GLU A 222 35.78 -2.36 7.14
C GLU A 222 35.08 -3.33 6.21
N ASP A 223 35.40 -3.33 4.92
CA ASP A 223 35.28 -4.47 3.99
C ASP A 223 35.52 -4.11 2.51
N GLU A 224 36.43 -3.21 2.19
CA GLU A 224 36.76 -2.85 0.80
C GLU A 224 37.85 -3.70 0.12
N ALA A 225 38.37 -4.74 0.79
CA ALA A 225 39.50 -5.54 0.26
C ALA A 225 39.11 -6.80 -0.54
N ALA A 226 37.86 -7.17 -0.68
CA ALA A 226 37.50 -8.52 -1.13
C ALA A 226 36.55 -8.66 -2.32
N LYS A 227 36.42 -7.72 -3.25
CA LYS A 227 35.70 -8.00 -4.54
C LYS A 227 36.31 -7.27 -5.74
N LYS A 228 37.36 -7.84 -6.33
CA LYS A 228 37.76 -7.49 -7.70
C LYS A 228 36.65 -7.89 -8.70
N PRO A 229 36.28 -6.99 -9.65
CA PRO A 229 35.16 -7.21 -10.54
C PRO A 229 35.38 -8.38 -11.48
N VAL A 230 34.35 -9.19 -11.66
CA VAL A 230 34.32 -10.43 -12.49
C VAL A 230 34.83 -10.22 -13.93
N LYS A 231 34.82 -8.98 -14.46
CA LYS A 231 35.35 -8.65 -15.79
C LYS A 231 36.86 -8.81 -15.90
N GLU A 232 37.67 -8.62 -14.84
CA GLU A 232 39.11 -8.78 -14.87
C GLU A 232 39.52 -10.28 -14.85
N ARG A 233 38.80 -11.13 -14.17
CA ARG A 233 39.03 -12.60 -14.18
C ARG A 233 38.85 -13.20 -15.58
N ARG A 234 37.83 -12.75 -16.33
CA ARG A 234 37.60 -13.22 -17.71
C ARG A 234 38.65 -12.71 -18.69
N ARG A 235 39.22 -11.53 -18.44
CA ARG A 235 40.28 -10.99 -19.29
C ARG A 235 41.63 -11.70 -19.08
N ARG A 236 41.96 -12.08 -17.84
CA ARG A 236 43.17 -12.90 -17.54
C ARG A 236 43.07 -14.31 -18.13
N GLN A 237 41.96 -14.99 -17.94
CA GLN A 237 41.75 -16.33 -18.53
C GLN A 237 41.79 -16.34 -20.06
N ARG A 238 41.37 -15.25 -20.71
CA ARG A 238 41.46 -15.14 -22.17
C ARG A 238 42.88 -14.88 -22.67
N ASN A 239 43.69 -14.16 -21.91
CA ASN A 239 45.08 -13.91 -22.24
C ASN A 239 45.98 -15.12 -21.94
N GLU A 240 45.69 -15.90 -20.89
CA GLU A 240 46.40 -17.17 -20.60
C GLU A 240 46.14 -18.22 -21.67
N LYS A 241 44.90 -18.37 -22.12
CA LYS A 241 44.55 -19.29 -23.24
C LYS A 241 45.11 -18.82 -24.60
N ALA A 242 45.34 -17.55 -24.80
CA ALA A 242 46.00 -17.05 -26.02
C ALA A 242 47.51 -17.22 -26.01
N ALA A 243 48.14 -17.32 -24.84
CA ALA A 243 49.58 -17.59 -24.69
C ALA A 243 49.93 -19.10 -24.76
N GLU A 244 48.94 -20.00 -24.52
CA GLU A 244 49.15 -21.47 -24.67
C GLU A 244 49.01 -21.96 -26.13
N VAL A 245 48.50 -21.13 -27.04
CA VAL A 245 48.26 -21.50 -28.47
C VAL A 245 49.26 -20.84 -29.41
N ALA A 246 50.22 -20.03 -28.90
CA ALA A 246 51.33 -19.44 -29.65
C ALA A 246 52.63 -20.11 -29.30
#